data_66c66d8efb7fbd5d6974e0910060f03f
#
_entry.id   66c66d8efb7fbd5d6974e0910060f03f
#
_cell.length_a   1.000
_cell.length_b   1.000
_cell.length_c   1.000
_cell.angle_alpha   90.00
_cell.angle_beta   90.00
_cell.angle_gamma   90.00
#
_symmetry.space_group_name_H-M   'P 1'
#
loop_
_entity.id
_entity.type
_entity.pdbx_description
1 polymer ?
#
loop_
_entity_poly.entity_id
_entity_poly.type
_entity_poly.pdbx_seq_one_letter_code
_entity_poly.pdbx_strand_id
1 'polypeptide(L)'
;MKKWLAACLLAIALLFVATTAMAGHTKANGEYCLGGSYALLKEYENQHLLRCNDCQEEILENHWIGQEATCIRKAQCGGCTKRFGEYGPHGWGDWTSNGRGTHTRVCKHNDSHTETKDCTFSVAPCAEPAACTECGAVYMLGHDWGRWTSNGNKTHTHTCKRDSGHTETKSCDIREATCADPAWCRECYGEYGSADPSK
;
A
#
# COMPACT_ATOMS: atom_id res chain seq x y z
N MET A 1 35.30 33.12 13.61
CA MET A 1 34.03 33.44 14.28
C MET A 1 32.92 32.97 13.35
N LYS A 2 32.44 31.74 13.58
CA LYS A 2 31.39 31.12 12.77
C LYS A 2 30.05 31.30 13.48
N LYS A 3 29.17 32.09 12.88
CA LYS A 3 27.81 32.33 13.37
C LYS A 3 26.96 31.08 13.06
N TRP A 4 26.51 30.43 14.07
CA TRP A 4 25.50 29.39 13.99
C TRP A 4 24.14 30.01 13.75
N LEU A 5 23.58 29.86 12.57
CA LEU A 5 22.16 30.11 12.31
C LEU A 5 21.38 28.88 12.76
N ALA A 6 20.79 28.97 13.94
CA ALA A 6 19.80 28.06 14.43
C ALA A 6 18.51 28.27 13.60
N ALA A 7 18.23 27.35 12.67
CA ALA A 7 16.94 27.30 12.02
C ALA A 7 15.94 26.70 13.02
N CYS A 8 15.16 27.56 13.65
CA CYS A 8 13.95 27.17 14.38
C CYS A 8 12.92 26.68 13.35
N LEU A 9 12.86 25.38 13.13
CA LEU A 9 11.70 24.72 12.55
C LEU A 9 10.58 24.81 13.58
N LEU A 10 9.74 25.85 13.45
CA LEU A 10 8.41 25.87 14.07
C LEU A 10 7.60 24.73 13.42
N ALA A 11 7.58 23.58 14.07
CA ALA A 11 6.56 22.60 13.87
C ALA A 11 5.24 23.24 14.33
N ILE A 12 4.48 23.81 13.41
CA ILE A 12 3.08 24.13 13.63
C ILE A 12 2.38 22.79 13.73
N ALA A 13 2.34 22.24 14.94
CA ALA A 13 1.35 21.26 15.30
C ALA A 13 0.01 21.95 15.11
N LEU A 14 -0.64 21.71 13.99
CA LEU A 14 -2.07 21.89 13.85
C LEU A 14 -2.73 20.97 14.85
N LEU A 15 -2.82 21.46 16.09
CA LEU A 15 -3.80 21.00 17.04
C LEU A 15 -5.15 21.30 16.36
N PHE A 16 -5.69 20.31 15.66
CA PHE A 16 -7.12 20.21 15.50
C PHE A 16 -7.65 20.03 16.93
N VAL A 17 -7.85 21.14 17.60
CA VAL A 17 -8.80 21.19 18.69
C VAL A 17 -10.09 20.80 18.00
N ALA A 18 -10.51 19.54 18.19
CA ALA A 18 -11.88 19.17 17.96
C ALA A 18 -12.68 20.22 18.73
N THR A 19 -13.22 21.19 18.02
CA THR A 19 -14.14 22.14 18.59
C THR A 19 -15.26 21.30 19.09
N THR A 20 -15.18 21.04 20.39
CA THR A 20 -16.28 20.43 21.11
C THR A 20 -17.53 21.17 20.72
N ALA A 21 -18.39 20.42 20.12
CA ALA A 21 -19.81 20.65 20.02
C ALA A 21 -20.30 21.99 20.59
N MET A 22 -20.87 22.76 19.72
CA MET A 22 -21.95 23.67 20.01
C MET A 22 -21.75 24.51 21.28
N ALA A 23 -20.89 25.50 21.16
CA ALA A 23 -20.78 26.54 22.18
C ALA A 23 -22.01 27.47 22.21
N GLY A 24 -23.17 26.98 21.79
CA GLY A 24 -24.40 27.72 21.76
C GLY A 24 -25.19 27.55 20.46
N HIS A 25 -26.42 28.02 20.45
CA HIS A 25 -27.32 27.98 19.31
C HIS A 25 -28.26 29.20 19.31
N THR A 26 -28.82 29.52 18.15
CA THR A 26 -29.84 30.56 18.06
C THR A 26 -31.19 29.94 18.36
N LYS A 27 -31.89 30.50 19.31
CA LYS A 27 -33.26 30.10 19.66
C LYS A 27 -34.28 30.45 18.56
N ALA A 28 -35.43 29.85 18.59
CA ALA A 28 -36.52 30.13 17.66
C ALA A 28 -36.96 31.62 17.67
N ASN A 29 -36.80 32.31 18.80
CA ASN A 29 -37.10 33.76 18.93
C ASN A 29 -35.93 34.67 18.44
N GLY A 30 -34.84 34.12 17.90
CA GLY A 30 -33.69 34.86 17.41
C GLY A 30 -32.63 35.21 18.46
N GLU A 31 -32.86 34.91 19.73
CA GLU A 31 -31.84 35.09 20.78
C GLU A 31 -30.79 34.02 20.73
N TYR A 32 -29.57 34.35 21.14
CA TYR A 32 -28.50 33.38 21.24
C TYR A 32 -28.42 32.75 22.63
N CYS A 33 -28.43 31.43 22.67
CA CYS A 33 -28.21 30.65 23.87
C CYS A 33 -26.76 30.15 23.93
N LEU A 34 -26.05 30.49 25.00
CA LEU A 34 -24.68 30.03 25.28
C LEU A 34 -24.63 28.62 25.87
N GLY A 35 -25.76 27.93 25.95
CA GLY A 35 -25.87 26.60 26.58
C GLY A 35 -24.83 25.63 26.08
N GLY A 36 -24.10 25.02 27.01
CA GLY A 36 -22.99 24.11 26.74
C GLY A 36 -23.31 22.61 26.97
N SER A 37 -24.53 22.30 27.43
CA SER A 37 -24.94 20.92 27.68
C SER A 37 -26.29 20.59 27.04
N TYR A 38 -26.38 19.38 26.49
CA TYR A 38 -27.54 18.92 25.75
C TYR A 38 -27.95 17.54 26.21
N ALA A 39 -29.24 17.29 26.30
CA ALA A 39 -29.82 15.98 26.51
C ALA A 39 -30.24 15.37 25.15
N LEU A 40 -29.83 14.15 24.89
CA LEU A 40 -30.26 13.40 23.71
C LEU A 40 -31.72 12.97 23.93
N LEU A 41 -32.61 13.40 23.03
CA LEU A 41 -34.02 13.00 23.08
C LEU A 41 -34.32 11.83 22.14
N LYS A 42 -33.75 11.86 20.91
CA LYS A 42 -34.01 10.84 19.92
C LYS A 42 -32.87 10.73 18.92
N GLU A 43 -32.62 9.51 18.48
CA GLU A 43 -31.69 9.19 17.40
C GLU A 43 -32.49 8.83 16.14
N TYR A 44 -32.06 9.39 15.00
CA TYR A 44 -32.51 9.04 13.67
C TYR A 44 -31.33 8.43 12.89
N GLU A 45 -31.54 8.06 11.65
CA GLU A 45 -30.49 7.45 10.84
C GLU A 45 -29.33 8.40 10.59
N ASN A 46 -29.60 9.62 10.16
CA ASN A 46 -28.61 10.62 9.77
C ASN A 46 -28.56 11.84 10.70
N GLN A 47 -29.44 11.91 11.68
CA GLN A 47 -29.62 13.06 12.56
C GLN A 47 -29.87 12.60 14.00
N HIS A 48 -29.75 13.54 14.94
CA HIS A 48 -30.23 13.37 16.30
C HIS A 48 -30.98 14.62 16.78
N LEU A 49 -31.94 14.41 17.66
CA LEU A 49 -32.67 15.45 18.34
C LEU A 49 -32.11 15.65 19.72
N LEU A 50 -31.60 16.83 19.98
CA LEU A 50 -31.04 17.24 21.26
C LEU A 50 -31.96 18.28 21.92
N ARG A 51 -31.99 18.32 23.25
CA ARG A 51 -32.59 19.40 24.00
C ARG A 51 -31.51 20.14 24.79
N CYS A 52 -31.43 21.44 24.62
CA CYS A 52 -30.59 22.29 25.43
C CYS A 52 -31.04 22.28 26.89
N ASN A 53 -30.13 21.99 27.81
CA ASN A 53 -30.46 21.95 29.25
C ASN A 53 -30.71 23.32 29.82
N ASP A 54 -30.21 24.40 29.20
CA ASP A 54 -30.36 25.76 29.71
C ASP A 54 -31.61 26.45 29.22
N CYS A 55 -31.96 26.36 27.93
CA CYS A 55 -33.11 27.03 27.38
C CYS A 55 -34.26 26.07 27.00
N GLN A 56 -34.08 24.76 27.14
CA GLN A 56 -35.06 23.70 26.84
C GLN A 56 -35.49 23.59 25.36
N GLU A 57 -34.86 24.33 24.46
CA GLU A 57 -35.14 24.20 23.03
C GLU A 57 -34.64 22.88 22.47
N GLU A 58 -35.41 22.36 21.52
CA GLU A 58 -35.09 21.14 20.78
C GLU A 58 -34.34 21.48 19.47
N ILE A 59 -33.22 20.80 19.24
CA ILE A 59 -32.36 21.07 18.11
C ILE A 59 -32.20 19.76 17.34
N LEU A 60 -32.65 19.76 16.08
CA LEU A 60 -32.41 18.66 15.15
C LEU A 60 -31.14 18.94 14.35
N GLU A 61 -30.12 18.14 14.49
CA GLU A 61 -28.85 18.30 13.77
C GLU A 61 -28.35 17.00 13.17
N ASN A 62 -27.50 17.11 12.14
CA ASN A 62 -26.85 15.97 11.53
C ASN A 62 -25.82 15.37 12.50
N HIS A 63 -25.57 14.07 12.37
CA HIS A 63 -24.46 13.45 13.10
C HIS A 63 -23.13 14.08 12.69
N TRP A 64 -22.32 14.40 13.67
CA TRP A 64 -20.95 14.88 13.49
C TRP A 64 -19.94 13.92 14.08
N ILE A 65 -18.74 13.87 13.48
CA ILE A 65 -17.73 12.90 13.85
C ILE A 65 -17.09 13.30 15.18
N GLY A 66 -17.38 12.56 16.25
CA GLY A 66 -16.68 12.61 17.53
C GLY A 66 -15.54 11.60 17.60
N GLN A 67 -15.70 10.47 16.89
CA GLN A 67 -14.65 9.47 16.74
C GLN A 67 -14.61 8.96 15.30
N GLU A 68 -13.44 9.00 14.71
CA GLU A 68 -13.20 8.58 13.32
C GLU A 68 -13.50 7.10 13.09
N ALA A 69 -13.93 6.79 11.86
CA ALA A 69 -14.10 5.42 11.42
C ALA A 69 -12.74 4.71 11.24
N THR A 70 -12.73 3.41 11.47
CA THR A 70 -11.60 2.54 11.18
C THR A 70 -12.08 1.34 10.36
N CYS A 71 -11.18 0.53 9.84
CA CYS A 71 -11.53 -0.67 9.07
C CYS A 71 -12.39 -1.70 9.84
N ILE A 72 -12.51 -1.56 11.16
CA ILE A 72 -13.32 -2.43 12.02
C ILE A 72 -14.46 -1.69 12.72
N ARG A 73 -14.56 -0.38 12.55
CA ARG A 73 -15.54 0.45 13.25
C ARG A 73 -15.95 1.64 12.40
N LYS A 74 -17.24 1.85 12.29
CA LYS A 74 -17.84 3.06 11.71
C LYS A 74 -17.56 4.28 12.59
N ALA A 75 -17.61 5.49 12.02
CA ALA A 75 -17.54 6.73 12.79
C ALA A 75 -18.60 6.77 13.88
N GLN A 76 -18.27 7.41 15.00
CA GLN A 76 -19.20 7.59 16.12
C GLN A 76 -19.54 9.06 16.29
N CYS A 77 -20.82 9.36 16.40
CA CYS A 77 -21.28 10.72 16.66
C CYS A 77 -20.83 11.18 18.04
N GLY A 78 -20.34 12.41 18.13
CA GLY A 78 -19.92 13.01 19.40
C GLY A 78 -21.09 13.46 20.28
N GLY A 79 -22.27 13.70 19.68
CA GLY A 79 -23.45 14.13 20.42
C GLY A 79 -24.36 13.01 20.95
N CYS A 80 -24.49 11.90 20.19
CA CYS A 80 -25.40 10.82 20.56
C CYS A 80 -24.75 9.44 20.62
N THR A 81 -23.45 9.34 20.40
CA THR A 81 -22.67 8.10 20.40
C THR A 81 -23.06 7.06 19.33
N LYS A 82 -24.07 7.33 18.49
CA LYS A 82 -24.48 6.47 17.37
C LYS A 82 -23.33 6.29 16.38
N ARG A 83 -23.19 5.09 15.88
CA ARG A 83 -22.28 4.79 14.77
C ARG A 83 -22.97 4.99 13.44
N PHE A 84 -22.32 5.68 12.52
CA PHE A 84 -22.87 6.07 11.22
C PHE A 84 -21.81 6.07 10.12
N GLY A 85 -22.25 6.22 8.86
CA GLY A 85 -21.37 6.20 7.69
C GLY A 85 -20.80 4.81 7.39
N GLU A 86 -19.71 4.78 6.64
CA GLU A 86 -19.01 3.56 6.24
C GLU A 86 -17.84 3.25 7.19
N TYR A 87 -17.29 2.04 7.04
CA TYR A 87 -16.02 1.71 7.69
C TYR A 87 -14.89 2.56 7.12
N GLY A 88 -13.96 2.94 7.94
CA GLY A 88 -12.81 3.75 7.54
C GLY A 88 -11.66 2.93 6.94
N PRO A 89 -10.58 3.58 6.60
CA PRO A 89 -9.40 2.92 6.05
C PRO A 89 -8.66 2.09 7.11
N HIS A 90 -7.76 1.22 6.63
CA HIS A 90 -6.79 0.55 7.48
C HIS A 90 -5.75 1.56 8.00
N GLY A 91 -5.45 1.49 9.28
CA GLY A 91 -4.31 2.16 9.90
C GLY A 91 -3.09 1.25 9.82
N TRP A 92 -2.38 1.24 8.71
CA TRP A 92 -1.25 0.35 8.53
C TRP A 92 -0.07 0.65 9.46
N GLY A 93 0.56 -0.40 9.96
CA GLY A 93 1.87 -0.35 10.59
C GLY A 93 3.00 -0.32 9.56
N ASP A 94 4.23 -0.40 10.05
CA ASP A 94 5.42 -0.42 9.21
C ASP A 94 5.57 -1.74 8.45
N TRP A 95 6.25 -1.69 7.32
CA TRP A 95 6.58 -2.87 6.56
C TRP A 95 7.64 -3.71 7.26
N THR A 96 7.39 -4.99 7.42
CA THR A 96 8.32 -5.96 8.02
C THR A 96 8.72 -7.00 6.99
N SER A 97 10.01 -7.26 6.88
CA SER A 97 10.55 -8.27 5.97
C SER A 97 10.06 -9.67 6.32
N ASN A 98 9.61 -10.42 5.32
CA ASN A 98 9.29 -11.86 5.43
C ASN A 98 10.48 -12.76 5.06
N GLY A 99 11.61 -12.18 4.63
CA GLY A 99 12.63 -12.90 3.88
C GLY A 99 12.20 -13.13 2.40
N ARG A 100 13.08 -13.63 1.57
CA ARG A 100 12.79 -14.02 0.17
C ARG A 100 12.25 -12.89 -0.74
N GLY A 101 12.56 -11.64 -0.42
CA GLY A 101 12.19 -10.48 -1.25
C GLY A 101 10.73 -10.06 -1.14
N THR A 102 10.04 -10.41 -0.07
CA THR A 102 8.70 -9.92 0.26
C THR A 102 8.66 -9.22 1.61
N HIS A 103 7.67 -8.37 1.82
CA HIS A 103 7.40 -7.73 3.09
C HIS A 103 5.91 -7.71 3.39
N THR A 104 5.55 -7.66 4.67
CA THR A 104 4.16 -7.60 5.15
C THR A 104 4.01 -6.44 6.10
N ARG A 105 2.86 -5.79 6.07
CA ARG A 105 2.42 -4.86 7.12
C ARG A 105 1.10 -5.32 7.72
N VAL A 106 0.90 -4.95 8.96
CA VAL A 106 -0.27 -5.32 9.76
C VAL A 106 -1.07 -4.07 10.09
N CYS A 107 -2.38 -4.17 10.08
CA CYS A 107 -3.26 -3.07 10.47
C CYS A 107 -3.25 -2.89 11.99
N LYS A 108 -3.02 -1.65 12.46
CA LYS A 108 -3.02 -1.26 13.88
C LYS A 108 -4.38 -1.44 14.56
N HIS A 109 -5.46 -1.58 13.77
CA HIS A 109 -6.82 -1.75 14.30
C HIS A 109 -7.25 -3.22 14.38
N ASN A 110 -6.59 -4.11 13.62
CA ASN A 110 -6.88 -5.54 13.60
C ASN A 110 -5.70 -6.31 13.01
N ASP A 111 -5.03 -7.12 13.82
CA ASP A 111 -3.85 -7.89 13.43
C ASP A 111 -4.11 -8.95 12.36
N SER A 112 -5.37 -9.36 12.17
CA SER A 112 -5.76 -10.26 11.07
C SER A 112 -5.79 -9.57 9.70
N HIS A 113 -5.84 -8.24 9.67
CA HIS A 113 -5.75 -7.48 8.43
C HIS A 113 -4.29 -7.25 8.08
N THR A 114 -3.81 -7.96 7.09
CA THR A 114 -2.43 -7.89 6.63
C THR A 114 -2.37 -7.57 5.14
N GLU A 115 -1.30 -6.93 4.73
CA GLU A 115 -0.97 -6.72 3.32
C GLU A 115 0.45 -7.19 3.06
N THR A 116 0.64 -8.03 2.04
CA THR A 116 1.94 -8.55 1.63
C THR A 116 2.23 -8.15 0.19
N LYS A 117 3.45 -7.68 -0.06
CA LYS A 117 3.95 -7.29 -1.38
C LYS A 117 5.35 -7.81 -1.61
N ASP A 118 5.75 -7.83 -2.88
CA ASP A 118 7.15 -7.98 -3.26
C ASP A 118 7.94 -6.73 -2.88
N CYS A 119 9.19 -6.92 -2.48
CA CYS A 119 10.09 -5.81 -2.19
C CYS A 119 10.45 -5.04 -3.45
N THR A 120 10.46 -3.71 -3.37
CA THR A 120 10.94 -2.82 -4.41
C THR A 120 12.41 -2.46 -4.13
N PHE A 121 13.25 -2.50 -5.16
CA PHE A 121 14.68 -2.23 -5.05
C PHE A 121 15.09 -1.10 -6.00
N SER A 122 16.02 -0.25 -5.56
CA SER A 122 16.62 0.78 -6.41
C SER A 122 17.59 0.23 -7.45
N VAL A 123 18.19 -0.93 -7.15
CA VAL A 123 19.03 -1.72 -8.05
C VAL A 123 18.60 -3.17 -7.99
N ALA A 124 18.84 -3.93 -9.06
CA ALA A 124 18.44 -5.33 -9.11
C ALA A 124 19.27 -6.18 -8.13
N PRO A 125 18.67 -6.88 -7.15
CA PRO A 125 19.38 -7.65 -6.12
C PRO A 125 19.82 -9.03 -6.64
N CYS A 126 20.17 -9.16 -7.91
CA CYS A 126 20.54 -10.43 -8.53
C CYS A 126 22.05 -10.67 -8.59
N ALA A 127 22.85 -9.62 -8.72
CA ALA A 127 24.32 -9.70 -8.75
C ALA A 127 24.95 -9.24 -7.45
N GLU A 128 24.34 -8.28 -6.78
CA GLU A 128 24.80 -7.73 -5.50
C GLU A 128 23.63 -7.48 -4.55
N PRO A 129 23.88 -7.43 -3.23
CA PRO A 129 22.84 -7.17 -2.26
C PRO A 129 22.23 -5.78 -2.44
N ALA A 130 20.91 -5.68 -2.41
CA ALA A 130 20.17 -4.42 -2.45
C ALA A 130 19.16 -4.34 -1.30
N ALA A 131 18.95 -3.13 -0.79
CA ALA A 131 17.97 -2.87 0.24
C ALA A 131 16.59 -2.63 -0.37
N CYS A 132 15.56 -3.22 0.24
CA CYS A 132 14.18 -2.89 -0.08
C CYS A 132 13.90 -1.44 0.33
N THR A 133 13.30 -0.64 -0.56
CA THR A 133 13.03 0.78 -0.35
C THR A 133 11.98 1.04 0.74
N GLU A 134 11.16 0.05 1.08
CA GLU A 134 10.04 0.19 2.01
C GLU A 134 10.32 -0.43 3.39
N CYS A 135 10.90 -1.64 3.45
CA CYS A 135 11.21 -2.29 4.73
C CYS A 135 12.69 -2.24 5.11
N GLY A 136 13.56 -1.72 4.25
CA GLY A 136 15.00 -1.59 4.50
C GLY A 136 15.78 -2.91 4.54
N ALA A 137 15.13 -4.06 4.43
CA ALA A 137 15.82 -5.35 4.47
C ALA A 137 16.68 -5.57 3.23
N VAL A 138 17.88 -6.09 3.43
CA VAL A 138 18.86 -6.34 2.38
C VAL A 138 18.71 -7.75 1.84
N TYR A 139 18.65 -7.88 0.53
CA TYR A 139 18.52 -9.16 -0.16
C TYR A 139 19.56 -9.33 -1.26
N MET A 140 19.96 -10.56 -1.47
CA MET A 140 20.64 -11.03 -2.67
C MET A 140 19.82 -12.20 -3.20
N LEU A 141 18.99 -11.94 -4.21
CA LEU A 141 17.99 -12.90 -4.69
C LEU A 141 18.51 -13.81 -5.81
N GLY A 142 19.73 -13.55 -6.30
CA GLY A 142 20.26 -14.24 -7.47
C GLY A 142 19.53 -13.88 -8.78
N HIS A 143 19.97 -14.47 -9.88
CA HIS A 143 19.33 -14.24 -11.17
C HIS A 143 18.01 -15.03 -11.30
N ASP A 144 17.01 -14.39 -11.86
CA ASP A 144 15.78 -15.03 -12.34
C ASP A 144 15.84 -15.09 -13.86
N TRP A 145 16.43 -16.16 -14.35
CA TRP A 145 16.67 -16.31 -15.77
C TRP A 145 15.38 -16.52 -16.57
N GLY A 146 15.30 -15.81 -17.69
CA GLY A 146 14.30 -16.05 -18.72
C GLY A 146 14.54 -17.33 -19.49
N ARG A 147 13.74 -17.57 -20.52
CA ARG A 147 13.96 -18.68 -21.44
C ARG A 147 15.18 -18.40 -22.33
N TRP A 148 15.86 -19.48 -22.72
CA TRP A 148 16.89 -19.40 -23.74
C TRP A 148 16.32 -19.00 -25.10
N THR A 149 16.97 -18.07 -25.76
CA THR A 149 16.62 -17.57 -27.10
C THR A 149 17.78 -17.84 -28.03
N SER A 150 17.51 -18.44 -29.19
CA SER A 150 18.53 -18.70 -30.20
C SER A 150 19.09 -17.40 -30.79
N ASN A 151 20.41 -17.32 -30.91
CA ASN A 151 21.12 -16.22 -31.59
C ASN A 151 21.35 -16.50 -33.07
N GLY A 152 20.94 -17.65 -33.59
CA GLY A 152 21.13 -18.05 -35.00
C GLY A 152 22.53 -18.57 -35.36
N ASN A 153 23.52 -18.41 -34.51
CA ASN A 153 24.94 -18.76 -34.72
C ASN A 153 25.43 -19.94 -33.89
N LYS A 154 24.54 -20.88 -33.57
CA LYS A 154 24.79 -22.03 -32.69
C LYS A 154 25.08 -21.61 -31.24
N THR A 155 24.64 -20.44 -30.83
CA THR A 155 24.60 -20.00 -29.45
C THR A 155 23.17 -19.63 -29.08
N HIS A 156 22.91 -19.60 -27.78
CA HIS A 156 21.69 -19.09 -27.23
C HIS A 156 21.98 -18.18 -26.04
N THR A 157 21.10 -17.24 -25.81
CA THR A 157 21.18 -16.27 -24.71
C THR A 157 19.92 -16.31 -23.89
N HIS A 158 20.04 -16.19 -22.58
CA HIS A 158 18.92 -15.80 -21.72
C HIS A 158 19.23 -14.51 -20.96
N THR A 159 18.19 -13.83 -20.55
CA THR A 159 18.25 -12.55 -19.86
C THR A 159 17.62 -12.70 -18.49
N CYS A 160 18.22 -12.08 -17.49
CA CYS A 160 17.63 -12.00 -16.16
C CYS A 160 16.36 -11.14 -16.20
N LYS A 161 15.26 -11.65 -15.63
CA LYS A 161 13.99 -10.91 -15.57
C LYS A 161 14.03 -9.75 -14.57
N ARG A 162 14.98 -9.77 -13.61
CA ARG A 162 15.18 -8.70 -12.64
C ARG A 162 16.02 -7.57 -13.19
N ASP A 163 16.92 -7.86 -14.14
CA ASP A 163 17.79 -6.88 -14.77
C ASP A 163 18.11 -7.32 -16.21
N SER A 164 17.61 -6.62 -17.18
CA SER A 164 17.82 -6.90 -18.60
C SER A 164 19.26 -6.72 -19.07
N GLY A 165 20.10 -6.03 -18.30
CA GLY A 165 21.55 -5.92 -18.55
C GLY A 165 22.30 -7.20 -18.22
N HIS A 166 21.73 -8.06 -17.37
CA HIS A 166 22.34 -9.34 -17.02
C HIS A 166 21.92 -10.42 -17.99
N THR A 167 22.86 -10.84 -18.83
CA THR A 167 22.65 -11.89 -19.82
C THR A 167 23.73 -12.98 -19.68
N GLU A 168 23.36 -14.21 -19.99
CA GLU A 168 24.31 -15.30 -20.12
C GLU A 168 24.14 -15.91 -21.50
N THR A 169 25.27 -16.12 -22.21
CA THR A 169 25.29 -16.74 -23.54
C THR A 169 26.11 -18.02 -23.50
N LYS A 170 25.57 -19.10 -24.06
CA LYS A 170 26.21 -20.41 -24.17
C LYS A 170 26.14 -20.95 -25.58
N SER A 171 27.04 -21.89 -25.89
CA SER A 171 26.93 -22.70 -27.09
C SER A 171 25.73 -23.66 -26.98
N CYS A 172 25.02 -23.85 -28.07
CA CYS A 172 23.89 -24.77 -28.14
C CYS A 172 24.34 -26.23 -27.99
N ASP A 173 23.63 -27.00 -27.18
CA ASP A 173 23.65 -28.46 -27.23
C ASP A 173 22.80 -28.90 -28.43
N ILE A 174 23.46 -29.19 -29.55
CA ILE A 174 22.81 -29.44 -30.83
C ILE A 174 22.53 -30.93 -30.99
N ARG A 175 21.26 -31.29 -31.16
CA ARG A 175 20.86 -32.57 -31.69
C ARG A 175 21.14 -32.56 -33.19
N GLU A 176 21.86 -33.54 -33.67
CA GLU A 176 22.17 -33.66 -35.10
C GLU A 176 20.91 -33.80 -35.97
N ALA A 177 21.03 -33.34 -37.22
CA ALA A 177 20.00 -33.55 -38.24
C ALA A 177 19.76 -35.02 -38.48
N THR A 178 18.53 -35.37 -38.84
CA THR A 178 18.10 -36.70 -39.36
C THR A 178 17.58 -36.54 -40.76
N CYS A 179 17.19 -37.62 -41.40
CA CYS A 179 16.58 -37.58 -42.73
C CYS A 179 15.24 -36.79 -42.78
N ALA A 180 14.57 -36.66 -41.61
CA ALA A 180 13.28 -35.97 -41.50
C ALA A 180 13.35 -34.61 -40.84
N ASP A 181 14.31 -34.40 -39.90
CA ASP A 181 14.38 -33.21 -39.06
C ASP A 181 15.72 -32.47 -39.22
N PRO A 182 15.72 -31.13 -39.20
CA PRO A 182 16.96 -30.35 -39.15
C PRO A 182 17.67 -30.54 -37.79
N ALA A 183 18.95 -30.15 -37.75
CA ALA A 183 19.63 -30.03 -36.46
C ALA A 183 18.99 -28.94 -35.58
N TRP A 184 18.84 -29.14 -34.29
CA TRP A 184 18.24 -28.16 -33.39
C TRP A 184 18.85 -28.17 -31.98
N CYS A 185 18.76 -27.03 -31.32
CA CYS A 185 19.24 -26.87 -29.94
C CYS A 185 18.20 -27.44 -28.95
N ARG A 186 18.66 -28.27 -28.00
CA ARG A 186 17.81 -28.90 -26.99
C ARG A 186 17.24 -27.93 -25.96
N GLU A 187 17.83 -26.77 -25.80
CA GLU A 187 17.46 -25.81 -24.77
C GLU A 187 16.65 -24.62 -25.30
N CYS A 188 17.02 -24.06 -26.47
CA CYS A 188 16.34 -22.92 -27.07
C CYS A 188 15.45 -23.27 -28.28
N TYR A 189 15.48 -24.53 -28.73
CA TYR A 189 14.74 -25.06 -29.90
C TYR A 189 15.05 -24.34 -31.23
N GLY A 190 16.18 -23.61 -31.29
CA GLY A 190 16.64 -23.00 -32.52
C GLY A 190 17.10 -24.07 -33.51
N GLU A 191 16.65 -23.99 -34.75
CA GLU A 191 17.00 -24.89 -35.86
C GLU A 191 18.29 -24.40 -36.56
N TYR A 192 19.14 -25.35 -36.95
CA TYR A 192 20.43 -25.10 -37.59
C TYR A 192 20.65 -25.98 -38.80
N GLY A 193 20.37 -25.44 -39.99
CA GLY A 193 20.51 -26.16 -41.23
C GLY A 193 19.23 -26.88 -41.69
N SER A 194 19.35 -27.77 -42.63
CA SER A 194 18.26 -28.56 -43.21
C SER A 194 18.34 -30.00 -42.69
N ALA A 195 17.25 -30.73 -42.85
CA ALA A 195 17.25 -32.18 -42.69
C ALA A 195 18.33 -32.81 -43.60
N ASP A 196 18.99 -33.85 -43.11
CA ASP A 196 20.06 -34.53 -43.87
C ASP A 196 19.56 -35.86 -44.41
N PRO A 197 19.23 -35.87 -45.72
CA PRO A 197 18.67 -37.08 -46.36
C PRO A 197 19.66 -38.27 -46.45
N SER A 198 20.92 -38.03 -46.03
CA SER A 198 21.95 -39.09 -45.98
C SER A 198 22.00 -39.83 -44.65
N LYS A 199 21.24 -39.39 -43.65
CA LYS A 199 21.11 -39.97 -42.33
C LYS A 199 19.73 -40.61 -42.13
#